data_613dac8f070e9e33f03e72b8c9e552ac
#
_entry.id   613dac8f070e9e33f03e72b8c9e552ac
#
_cell.length_a   1.000
_cell.length_b   1.000
_cell.length_c   1.000
_cell.angle_alpha   90.00
_cell.angle_beta   90.00
_cell.angle_gamma   90.00
#
_symmetry.space_group_name_H-M   'P 1'
#
loop_
_entity.id
_entity.type
_entity.pdbx_description
1 polymer ?
#
loop_
_entity_poly.entity_id
_entity_poly.type
_entity_poly.pdbx_seq_one_letter_code
_entity_poly.pdbx_strand_id
1 'polypeptide(L)'
;MQSLRKRILREDAPPHPVIRAIREICARMDAVQARFELETDPDLIDGCIYELESLRAQYRYLLRTARKEGITCGEKAHLWGE
;
A
#
# COMPACT_ATOMS: atom_id res chain seq x y z
N MET A 1 10.52 26.17 -17.85
CA MET A 1 11.51 25.34 -17.17
C MET A 1 11.37 25.37 -15.67
N GLN A 2 11.21 26.54 -15.11
CA GLN A 2 11.13 26.62 -13.66
C GLN A 2 9.94 25.87 -13.09
N SER A 3 8.79 26.07 -13.67
CA SER A 3 7.62 25.40 -13.13
C SER A 3 7.72 23.89 -13.33
N LEU A 4 8.31 23.48 -14.43
CA LEU A 4 8.50 22.07 -14.66
C LEU A 4 9.46 21.49 -13.65
N ARG A 5 10.56 22.18 -13.42
CA ARG A 5 11.51 21.72 -12.43
C ARG A 5 10.90 21.64 -11.05
N LYS A 6 10.11 22.61 -10.71
CA LYS A 6 9.46 22.60 -9.42
C LYS A 6 8.51 21.43 -9.28
N ARG A 7 7.77 21.14 -10.33
CA ARG A 7 6.88 20.01 -10.31
C ARG A 7 7.64 18.71 -10.22
N ILE A 8 8.76 18.61 -10.92
CA ILE A 8 9.59 17.43 -10.87
C ILE A 8 10.11 17.23 -9.47
N LEU A 9 10.56 18.28 -8.83
CA LEU A 9 11.06 18.16 -7.48
C LEU A 9 10.00 17.66 -6.54
N ARG A 10 8.77 18.17 -6.71
CA ARG A 10 7.69 17.74 -5.86
C ARG A 10 7.35 16.29 -6.11
N GLU A 11 7.35 15.90 -7.36
CA GLU A 11 7.06 14.52 -7.70
C GLU A 11 8.18 13.59 -7.30
N ASP A 12 9.40 14.09 -7.31
CA ASP A 12 10.54 13.29 -6.93
C ASP A 12 10.77 13.27 -5.44
N ALA A 13 10.11 14.15 -4.72
CA ALA A 13 10.25 14.15 -3.28
C ALA A 13 9.88 12.79 -2.76
N PRO A 14 10.67 12.24 -1.84
CA PRO A 14 10.33 10.94 -1.31
C PRO A 14 8.98 11.02 -0.62
N PRO A 15 8.12 10.05 -0.82
CA PRO A 15 6.86 10.04 -0.13
C PRO A 15 7.08 9.85 1.36
N HIS A 16 6.10 10.28 2.14
CA HIS A 16 6.15 10.02 3.56
C HIS A 16 6.37 8.52 3.78
N PRO A 17 7.16 8.13 4.77
CA PRO A 17 7.44 6.71 4.99
C PRO A 17 6.18 5.87 5.12
N VAL A 18 5.13 6.40 5.73
CA VAL A 18 3.88 5.66 5.86
C VAL A 18 3.26 5.40 4.50
N ILE A 19 3.29 6.41 3.63
CA ILE A 19 2.73 6.25 2.29
C ILE A 19 3.53 5.21 1.51
N ARG A 20 4.85 5.25 1.65
CA ARG A 20 5.68 4.29 0.97
C ARG A 20 5.39 2.88 1.47
N ALA A 21 5.22 2.73 2.77
CA ALA A 21 4.93 1.43 3.35
C ALA A 21 3.59 0.91 2.86
N ILE A 22 2.58 1.79 2.76
CA ILE A 22 1.27 1.38 2.25
C ILE A 22 1.39 0.87 0.84
N ARG A 23 2.13 1.59 0.00
CA ARG A 23 2.30 1.16 -1.39
C ARG A 23 2.99 -0.18 -1.48
N GLU A 24 3.97 -0.39 -0.63
CA GLU A 24 4.69 -1.64 -0.62
C GLU A 24 3.80 -2.79 -0.20
N ILE A 25 2.99 -2.57 0.83
CA ILE A 25 2.06 -3.61 1.27
C ILE A 25 1.06 -3.92 0.19
N CYS A 26 0.54 -2.91 -0.50
CA CYS A 26 -0.40 -3.14 -1.59
C CYS A 26 0.24 -3.95 -2.71
N ALA A 27 1.49 -3.64 -3.05
CA ALA A 27 2.18 -4.40 -4.08
C ALA A 27 2.35 -5.86 -3.68
N ARG A 28 2.64 -6.10 -2.41
CA ARG A 28 2.79 -7.47 -1.92
C ARG A 28 1.46 -8.21 -1.95
N MET A 29 0.38 -7.53 -1.58
CA MET A 29 -0.92 -8.16 -1.64
C MET A 29 -1.27 -8.56 -3.07
N ASP A 30 -0.96 -7.69 -4.01
CA ASP A 30 -1.21 -8.01 -5.42
C ASP A 30 -0.42 -9.23 -5.86
N ALA A 31 0.83 -9.31 -5.42
CA ALA A 31 1.68 -10.44 -5.80
C ALA A 31 1.17 -11.74 -5.20
N VAL A 32 0.75 -11.70 -3.94
CA VAL A 32 0.21 -12.90 -3.30
C VAL A 32 -1.09 -13.31 -3.94
N GLN A 33 -1.93 -12.32 -4.28
CA GLN A 33 -3.19 -12.60 -4.93
C GLN A 33 -2.96 -13.29 -6.26
N ALA A 34 -1.97 -12.84 -7.03
CA ALA A 34 -1.66 -13.45 -8.31
C ALA A 34 -1.20 -14.89 -8.12
N ARG A 35 -0.38 -15.16 -7.10
CA ARG A 35 0.05 -16.52 -6.83
C ARG A 35 -1.13 -17.38 -6.41
N PHE A 36 -1.99 -16.83 -5.58
CA PHE A 36 -3.15 -17.57 -5.11
C PHE A 36 -4.02 -18.04 -6.27
N GLU A 37 -4.17 -17.19 -7.28
CA GLU A 37 -5.03 -17.54 -8.41
C GLU A 37 -4.45 -18.64 -9.28
N LEU A 38 -3.14 -18.82 -9.24
CA LEU A 38 -2.50 -19.86 -10.03
C LEU A 38 -2.21 -21.12 -9.25
N GLU A 39 -2.35 -21.07 -7.94
CA GLU A 39 -1.94 -22.15 -7.08
C GLU A 39 -2.98 -23.24 -7.04
N THR A 40 -2.53 -24.49 -7.00
CA THR A 40 -3.43 -25.62 -6.91
C THR A 40 -3.16 -26.49 -5.69
N ASP A 41 -1.99 -26.36 -5.09
CA ASP A 41 -1.66 -27.17 -3.91
C ASP A 41 -2.37 -26.59 -2.70
N PRO A 42 -3.10 -27.45 -1.93
CA PRO A 42 -3.88 -26.93 -0.81
C PRO A 42 -3.03 -26.26 0.27
N ASP A 43 -1.85 -26.79 0.53
CA ASP A 43 -1.01 -26.20 1.57
C ASP A 43 -0.50 -24.83 1.12
N LEU A 44 -0.19 -24.70 -0.16
CA LEU A 44 0.30 -23.43 -0.67
C LEU A 44 -0.85 -22.42 -0.79
N ILE A 45 -2.05 -22.90 -1.07
CA ILE A 45 -3.21 -22.03 -1.06
C ILE A 45 -3.43 -21.48 0.35
N ASP A 46 -3.35 -22.34 1.36
CA ASP A 46 -3.47 -21.89 2.74
C ASP A 46 -2.40 -20.88 3.06
N GLY A 47 -1.18 -21.10 2.60
CA GLY A 47 -0.10 -20.16 2.83
C GLY A 47 -0.40 -18.80 2.26
N CYS A 48 -0.96 -18.76 1.06
CA CYS A 48 -1.33 -17.48 0.45
C CYS A 48 -2.41 -16.78 1.26
N ILE A 49 -3.38 -17.55 1.77
CA ILE A 49 -4.45 -16.96 2.57
C ILE A 49 -3.90 -16.33 3.83
N TYR A 50 -3.02 -17.05 4.52
CA TYR A 50 -2.42 -16.52 5.74
C TYR A 50 -1.56 -15.30 5.45
N GLU A 51 -0.85 -15.32 4.35
CA GLU A 51 -0.02 -14.20 3.98
C GLU A 51 -0.88 -12.97 3.70
N LEU A 52 -1.98 -13.16 2.97
CA LEU A 52 -2.90 -12.06 2.71
C LEU A 52 -3.49 -11.51 4.00
N GLU A 53 -3.84 -12.39 4.93
CA GLU A 53 -4.37 -11.93 6.20
C GLU A 53 -3.36 -11.07 6.94
N SER A 54 -2.11 -11.50 6.95
CA SER A 54 -1.05 -10.74 7.59
C SER A 54 -0.88 -9.37 6.94
N LEU A 55 -0.86 -9.34 5.62
CA LEU A 55 -0.68 -8.09 4.90
C LEU A 55 -1.86 -7.16 5.10
N ARG A 56 -3.07 -7.70 5.16
CA ARG A 56 -4.25 -6.88 5.43
C ARG A 56 -4.18 -6.24 6.79
N ALA A 57 -3.70 -6.99 7.78
CA ALA A 57 -3.55 -6.43 9.12
C ALA A 57 -2.55 -5.29 9.12
N GLN A 58 -1.44 -5.46 8.42
CA GLN A 58 -0.45 -4.41 8.31
C GLN A 58 -1.01 -3.19 7.59
N TYR A 59 -1.80 -3.42 6.56
CA TYR A 59 -2.43 -2.34 5.82
C TYR A 59 -3.35 -1.53 6.74
N ARG A 60 -4.17 -2.22 7.51
CA ARG A 60 -5.07 -1.52 8.44
C ARG A 60 -4.29 -0.69 9.46
N TYR A 61 -3.20 -1.26 9.96
CA TYR A 61 -2.36 -0.52 10.90
C TYR A 61 -1.81 0.75 10.26
N LEU A 62 -1.31 0.62 9.04
CA LEU A 62 -0.72 1.76 8.36
C LEU A 62 -1.77 2.84 8.04
N LEU A 63 -2.98 2.41 7.70
CA LEU A 63 -4.04 3.38 7.45
C LEU A 63 -4.39 4.14 8.71
N ARG A 64 -4.45 3.45 9.85
CA ARG A 64 -4.72 4.13 11.11
C ARG A 64 -3.62 5.10 11.44
N THR A 65 -2.39 4.71 11.20
CA THR A 65 -1.25 5.58 11.45
C THR A 65 -1.32 6.81 10.57
N ALA A 66 -1.63 6.64 9.31
CA ALA A 66 -1.72 7.76 8.38
C ALA A 66 -2.79 8.74 8.83
N ARG A 67 -3.96 8.23 9.21
CA ARG A 67 -5.04 9.09 9.66
C ARG A 67 -4.68 9.84 10.92
N LYS A 68 -4.06 9.13 11.85
CA LYS A 68 -3.67 9.71 13.11
C LYS A 68 -2.68 10.85 12.91
N GLU A 69 -1.79 10.71 11.94
CA GLU A 69 -0.78 11.72 11.67
C GLU A 69 -1.23 12.74 10.64
N GLY A 70 -2.44 12.63 10.15
CA GLY A 70 -2.94 13.58 9.19
C GLY A 70 -2.31 13.47 7.82
N ILE A 71 -1.79 12.32 7.48
CA ILE A 71 -1.16 12.11 6.20
C ILE A 71 -2.21 11.78 5.16
N THR A 72 -2.14 12.44 4.02
CA THR A 72 -3.11 12.21 2.96
C THR A 72 -2.39 12.03 1.64
N CYS A 73 -3.11 11.45 0.69
CA CYS A 73 -2.63 11.28 -0.66
C CYS A 73 -3.56 12.01 -1.62
N GLY A 74 -3.73 13.29 -1.41
CA GLY A 74 -4.57 14.06 -2.30
C GLY A 74 -5.99 13.53 -2.32
N GLU A 75 -6.51 13.35 -3.50
CA GLU A 75 -7.91 12.94 -3.63
C GLU A 75 -8.17 11.54 -3.13
N LYS A 76 -7.14 10.83 -2.76
CA LYS A 76 -7.34 9.48 -2.22
C LYS A 76 -7.55 9.47 -0.74
N ALA A 77 -7.50 10.62 -0.11
CA ALA A 77 -7.65 10.68 1.33
C ALA A 77 -8.99 10.11 1.78
N HIS A 78 -10.03 10.31 0.98
CA HIS A 78 -11.35 9.84 1.36
C HIS A 78 -11.42 8.31 1.43
N LEU A 79 -10.51 7.62 0.80
CA LEU A 79 -10.49 6.17 0.88
C LEU A 79 -10.14 5.69 2.27
N TRP A 80 -9.43 6.53 3.01
CA TRP A 80 -8.98 6.15 4.35
C TRP A 80 -9.97 6.54 5.42
N GLY A 81 -10.77 7.54 5.13
CA GLY A 81 -11.54 8.17 6.15
C GLY A 81 -12.93 7.61 6.29
N GLU A 82 -13.26 6.70 5.45
CA GLU A 82 -14.60 6.25 5.52
C GLU A 82 -14.84 5.24 6.53
#